data_4aeed6ee08c59011d1173774ff0312e1
#
_entry.id   4aeed6ee08c59011d1173774ff0312e1
#
_cell.length_a   1.000
_cell.length_b   1.000
_cell.length_c   1.000
_cell.angle_alpha   90.00
_cell.angle_beta   90.00
_cell.angle_gamma   90.00
#
_symmetry.space_group_name_H-M   'P 1'
#
loop_
_entity.id
_entity.type
_entity.pdbx_description
1 polymer ?
#
loop_
_entity_poly.entity_id
_entity_poly.type
_entity_poly.pdbx_seq_one_letter_code
_entity_poly.pdbx_strand_id
1 'polypeptide(L)'
;MDWQTLLNRERLGKPSHSAEELGRSPFHKDHDRIIFSGAFRRLGRKTQVHPVSSNDHIHTRLTHSLEVSCVGRSLGMRVAEMIRDKLPDWCEPSDLGMVVQSACLAHDIGLSLI
;
A
#
# COMPACT_ATOMS: atom_id res chain seq x y z
N MET A 1 4.45 6.90 21.12
CA MET A 1 4.77 6.78 19.69
C MET A 1 4.66 8.16 19.04
N ASP A 2 5.67 8.54 18.31
CA ASP A 2 5.71 9.86 17.67
C ASP A 2 5.26 9.75 16.22
N TRP A 3 4.02 10.09 15.98
CA TRP A 3 3.44 10.01 14.63
C TRP A 3 4.03 11.03 13.66
N GLN A 4 4.55 12.16 14.18
CA GLN A 4 5.21 13.15 13.34
C GLN A 4 6.48 12.61 12.72
N THR A 5 7.22 11.79 13.45
CA THR A 5 8.43 11.16 12.96
C THR A 5 8.12 9.95 12.08
N LEU A 6 7.12 9.16 12.45
CA LEU A 6 6.76 7.94 11.75
C LEU A 6 6.16 8.20 10.38
N LEU A 7 5.23 9.15 10.31
CA LEU A 7 4.57 9.50 9.05
C LEU A 7 5.29 10.66 8.42
N ASN A 8 6.10 10.34 7.43
CA ASN A 8 7.00 11.28 6.79
C ASN A 8 6.76 11.23 5.28
N ARG A 9 6.66 12.42 4.67
CA ARG A 9 6.45 12.55 3.24
C ARG A 9 7.74 12.57 2.42
N GLU A 10 8.89 12.53 3.10
CA GLU A 10 10.18 12.51 2.42
C GLU A 10 10.46 11.15 1.81
N ARG A 11 11.27 11.15 0.76
CA ARG A 11 11.65 9.94 0.05
C ARG A 11 13.16 9.84 -0.03
N LEU A 12 13.67 8.65 0.19
CA LEU A 12 15.10 8.37 0.12
C LEU A 12 15.64 8.73 -1.27
N GLY A 13 16.75 9.44 -1.29
CA GLY A 13 17.43 9.79 -2.54
C GLY A 13 16.75 10.86 -3.37
N LYS A 14 15.73 11.52 -2.85
CA LYS A 14 15.03 12.58 -3.56
C LYS A 14 15.07 13.88 -2.78
N PRO A 15 15.04 15.03 -3.48
CA PRO A 15 14.94 16.32 -2.78
C PRO A 15 13.71 16.36 -1.91
N SER A 16 13.82 17.02 -0.76
CA SER A 16 12.80 17.03 0.28
C SER A 16 11.50 17.72 -0.11
N HIS A 17 11.46 18.45 -1.21
CA HIS A 17 10.24 19.15 -1.64
C HIS A 17 10.05 19.10 -3.12
N SER A 18 9.30 18.12 -3.59
CA SER A 18 8.56 18.30 -4.84
C SER A 18 7.24 18.96 -4.46
N ALA A 19 6.79 19.91 -5.26
CA ALA A 19 5.47 20.50 -5.09
C ALA A 19 4.43 19.38 -5.07
N GLU A 20 3.52 19.44 -4.10
CA GLU A 20 2.43 18.46 -4.06
C GLU A 20 1.52 18.68 -5.26
N GLU A 21 1.27 17.60 -5.99
CA GLU A 21 0.27 17.63 -7.05
C GLU A 21 -1.12 17.65 -6.41
N LEU A 22 -2.00 18.43 -6.99
CA LEU A 22 -3.38 18.50 -6.53
C LEU A 22 -4.03 17.11 -6.64
N GLY A 23 -4.59 16.63 -5.53
CA GLY A 23 -5.26 15.35 -5.47
C GLY A 23 -4.36 14.12 -5.37
N ARG A 24 -3.04 14.31 -5.35
CA ARG A 24 -2.09 13.19 -5.23
C ARG A 24 -1.05 13.47 -4.18
N SER A 25 -1.14 12.76 -3.06
CA SER A 25 -0.11 12.79 -2.03
C SER A 25 1.09 11.94 -2.45
N PRO A 26 2.25 12.08 -1.77
CA PRO A 26 3.37 11.18 -1.99
C PRO A 26 3.01 9.70 -1.79
N PHE A 27 2.07 9.42 -0.90
CA PHE A 27 1.62 8.04 -0.65
C PHE A 27 0.82 7.48 -1.82
N HIS A 28 0.05 8.30 -2.51
CA HIS A 28 -0.63 7.88 -3.75
C HIS A 28 0.40 7.54 -4.83
N LYS A 29 1.45 8.33 -4.94
CA LYS A 29 2.53 8.06 -5.91
C LYS A 29 3.24 6.76 -5.58
N ASP A 30 3.49 6.48 -4.31
CA ASP A 30 4.10 5.23 -3.88
C ASP A 30 3.24 4.03 -4.25
N HIS A 31 1.94 4.13 -4.01
CA HIS A 31 0.98 3.11 -4.37
C HIS A 31 1.02 2.82 -5.88
N ASP A 32 0.97 3.88 -6.68
CA ASP A 32 1.00 3.74 -8.13
C ASP A 32 2.29 3.10 -8.61
N ARG A 33 3.42 3.49 -8.04
CA ARG A 33 4.71 2.91 -8.41
C ARG A 33 4.77 1.41 -8.11
N ILE A 34 4.17 0.97 -7.02
CA ILE A 34 4.09 -0.45 -6.70
C ILE A 34 3.27 -1.18 -7.75
N ILE A 35 2.08 -0.67 -8.05
CA ILE A 35 1.17 -1.31 -9.01
C ILE A 35 1.80 -1.41 -10.39
N PHE A 36 2.53 -0.37 -10.81
CA PHE A 36 3.15 -0.37 -12.14
C PHE A 36 4.51 -1.04 -12.18
N SER A 37 5.01 -1.55 -11.04
CA SER A 37 6.30 -2.23 -11.03
C SER A 37 6.21 -3.61 -11.70
N GLY A 38 7.31 -4.01 -12.33
CA GLY A 38 7.39 -5.35 -12.90
C GLY A 38 7.33 -6.44 -11.84
N ALA A 39 7.91 -6.18 -10.67
CA ALA A 39 7.90 -7.12 -9.56
C ALA A 39 6.47 -7.42 -9.10
N PHE A 40 5.64 -6.40 -8.96
CA PHE A 40 4.25 -6.58 -8.57
C PHE A 40 3.46 -7.36 -9.63
N ARG A 41 3.65 -7.00 -10.90
CA ARG A 41 2.95 -7.67 -12.02
C ARG A 41 3.31 -9.14 -12.14
N ARG A 42 4.54 -9.51 -11.82
CA ARG A 42 4.97 -10.90 -11.84
C ARG A 42 4.25 -11.78 -10.82
N LEU A 43 3.65 -11.19 -9.79
CA LEU A 43 2.84 -11.96 -8.84
C LEU A 43 1.66 -12.66 -9.52
N GLY A 44 1.17 -12.11 -10.62
CA GLY A 44 0.07 -12.73 -11.38
C GLY A 44 0.47 -14.04 -12.04
N ARG A 45 1.77 -14.31 -12.16
CA ARG A 45 2.30 -15.53 -12.75
C ARG A 45 2.76 -16.55 -11.71
N LYS A 46 2.66 -16.21 -10.43
CA LYS A 46 3.13 -17.08 -9.35
C LYS A 46 2.08 -18.11 -8.99
N THR A 47 2.54 -19.14 -8.28
CA THR A 47 1.71 -20.22 -7.81
C THR A 47 0.51 -19.69 -7.02
N GLN A 48 -0.62 -20.36 -7.16
CA GLN A 48 -1.84 -20.03 -6.45
C GLN A 48 -1.63 -20.08 -4.94
N VAL A 49 -2.28 -19.16 -4.24
CA VAL A 49 -2.24 -19.13 -2.77
C VAL A 49 -2.98 -20.33 -2.21
N HIS A 50 -4.08 -20.71 -2.84
CA HIS A 50 -4.87 -21.87 -2.44
C HIS A 50 -5.03 -22.83 -3.61
N PRO A 51 -4.89 -24.14 -3.37
CA PRO A 51 -5.22 -25.10 -4.42
C PRO A 51 -6.68 -24.99 -4.77
N VAL A 52 -6.94 -24.80 -6.06
CA VAL A 52 -8.32 -24.71 -6.55
C VAL A 52 -8.77 -26.10 -6.96
N SER A 53 -9.81 -26.58 -6.30
CA SER A 53 -10.32 -27.90 -6.62
C SER A 53 -11.10 -27.90 -7.93
N SER A 54 -12.26 -27.28 -7.96
CA SER A 54 -13.15 -27.41 -9.10
C SER A 54 -13.76 -26.11 -9.59
N ASN A 55 -13.36 -25.00 -9.00
CA ASN A 55 -13.94 -23.71 -9.33
C ASN A 55 -13.05 -22.94 -10.29
N ASP A 56 -13.67 -22.07 -11.06
CA ASP A 56 -12.97 -21.21 -12.02
C ASP A 56 -12.23 -20.06 -11.35
N HIS A 57 -12.29 -19.94 -10.03
CA HIS A 57 -11.61 -18.88 -9.29
C HIS A 57 -10.17 -19.25 -9.03
N ILE A 58 -9.27 -18.65 -9.80
CA ILE A 58 -7.84 -18.80 -9.58
C ILE A 58 -7.36 -17.63 -8.75
N HIS A 59 -6.90 -17.94 -7.53
CA HIS A 59 -6.27 -16.96 -6.67
C HIS A 59 -4.77 -16.96 -6.90
N THR A 60 -4.30 -15.97 -7.63
CA THR A 60 -2.86 -15.72 -7.76
C THR A 60 -2.42 -14.88 -6.56
N ARG A 61 -1.11 -14.77 -6.37
CA ARG A 61 -0.57 -13.86 -5.37
C ARG A 61 -0.94 -12.41 -5.66
N LEU A 62 -1.06 -12.06 -6.94
CA LEU A 62 -1.51 -10.73 -7.34
C LEU A 62 -2.92 -10.45 -6.81
N THR A 63 -3.85 -11.36 -7.08
CA THR A 63 -5.24 -11.22 -6.62
C THR A 63 -5.30 -11.13 -5.10
N HIS A 64 -4.56 -12.00 -4.41
CA HIS A 64 -4.51 -12.00 -2.95
C HIS A 64 -3.99 -10.67 -2.41
N SER A 65 -2.90 -10.16 -2.98
CA SER A 65 -2.33 -8.88 -2.55
C SER A 65 -3.31 -7.73 -2.73
N LEU A 66 -4.07 -7.74 -3.83
CA LEU A 66 -5.10 -6.73 -4.07
C LEU A 66 -6.21 -6.79 -3.04
N GLU A 67 -6.69 -8.00 -2.72
CA GLU A 67 -7.74 -8.19 -1.71
C GLU A 67 -7.27 -7.72 -0.33
N VAL A 68 -6.08 -8.14 0.07
CA VAL A 68 -5.50 -7.75 1.36
C VAL A 68 -5.32 -6.23 1.42
N SER A 69 -4.90 -5.61 0.33
CA SER A 69 -4.69 -4.17 0.29
C SER A 69 -5.98 -3.39 0.49
N CYS A 70 -7.09 -3.87 -0.05
CA CYS A 70 -8.39 -3.22 0.13
C CYS A 70 -8.83 -3.25 1.59
N VAL A 71 -8.66 -4.40 2.24
CA VAL A 71 -8.96 -4.54 3.68
C VAL A 71 -8.03 -3.66 4.49
N GLY A 72 -6.75 -3.66 4.16
CA GLY A 72 -5.73 -2.85 4.84
C GLY A 72 -6.05 -1.37 4.76
N ARG A 73 -6.45 -0.89 3.58
CA ARG A 73 -6.85 0.51 3.42
C ARG A 73 -8.01 0.87 4.34
N SER A 74 -9.03 0.05 4.38
CA SER A 74 -10.21 0.31 5.22
C SER A 74 -9.84 0.33 6.69
N LEU A 75 -9.02 -0.62 7.13
CA LEU A 75 -8.53 -0.67 8.51
C LEU A 75 -7.67 0.55 8.85
N GLY A 76 -6.78 0.93 7.95
CA GLY A 76 -5.91 2.09 8.13
C GLY A 76 -6.71 3.38 8.28
N MET A 77 -7.71 3.57 7.44
CA MET A 77 -8.59 4.74 7.53
C MET A 77 -9.36 4.77 8.83
N ARG A 78 -9.85 3.61 9.28
CA ARG A 78 -10.60 3.52 10.53
C ARG A 78 -9.72 3.84 11.73
N VAL A 79 -8.52 3.28 11.76
CA VAL A 79 -7.56 3.59 12.83
C VAL A 79 -7.22 5.07 12.82
N ALA A 80 -7.00 5.66 11.65
CA ALA A 80 -6.68 7.07 11.53
C ALA A 80 -7.78 7.96 12.10
N GLU A 81 -9.05 7.60 11.88
CA GLU A 81 -10.16 8.33 12.48
C GLU A 81 -10.12 8.25 14.01
N MET A 82 -9.76 7.09 14.56
CA MET A 82 -9.71 6.88 16.00
C MET A 82 -8.57 7.65 16.68
N ILE A 83 -7.46 7.88 15.97
CA ILE A 83 -6.29 8.55 16.52
C ILE A 83 -6.04 9.90 15.86
N ARG A 84 -7.07 10.51 15.31
CA ARG A 84 -6.96 11.73 14.52
C ARG A 84 -6.23 12.87 15.23
N ASP A 85 -6.47 13.00 16.52
CA ASP A 85 -5.84 14.02 17.35
C ASP A 85 -4.33 13.81 17.53
N LYS A 86 -3.83 12.60 17.28
CA LYS A 86 -2.41 12.26 17.43
C LYS A 86 -1.65 12.34 16.11
N LEU A 87 -2.37 12.40 14.99
CA LEU A 87 -1.74 12.43 13.67
C LEU A 87 -1.22 13.82 13.35
N PRO A 88 -0.20 13.92 12.46
CA PRO A 88 0.25 15.22 11.97
C PRO A 88 -0.90 15.99 11.32
N ASP A 89 -0.83 17.34 11.38
CA ASP A 89 -1.88 18.20 10.86
C ASP A 89 -2.15 17.98 9.37
N TRP A 90 -1.10 17.66 8.61
CA TRP A 90 -1.23 17.42 7.17
C TRP A 90 -1.84 16.06 6.84
N CYS A 91 -1.92 15.14 7.81
CA CYS A 91 -2.31 13.77 7.55
C CYS A 91 -3.81 13.60 7.64
N GLU A 92 -4.41 13.23 6.52
CA GLU A 92 -5.81 12.83 6.46
C GLU A 92 -5.94 11.33 6.72
N PRO A 93 -7.11 10.84 7.15
CA PRO A 93 -7.32 9.40 7.31
C PRO A 93 -7.01 8.62 6.03
N SER A 94 -7.29 9.18 4.86
CA SER A 94 -6.98 8.55 3.59
C SER A 94 -5.49 8.37 3.38
N ASP A 95 -4.65 9.24 3.94
CA ASP A 95 -3.19 9.08 3.85
C ASP A 95 -2.73 7.83 4.58
N LEU A 96 -3.20 7.61 5.80
CA LEU A 96 -2.85 6.40 6.55
C LEU A 96 -3.41 5.16 5.85
N GLY A 97 -4.63 5.25 5.34
CA GLY A 97 -5.21 4.17 4.54
C GLY A 97 -4.34 3.82 3.34
N MET A 98 -3.81 4.82 2.66
CA MET A 98 -2.94 4.61 1.50
C MET A 98 -1.61 3.99 1.88
N VAL A 99 -1.05 4.39 3.02
CA VAL A 99 0.20 3.80 3.53
C VAL A 99 0.01 2.30 3.78
N VAL A 100 -1.07 1.93 4.47
CA VAL A 100 -1.35 0.53 4.78
C VAL A 100 -1.65 -0.25 3.50
N GLN A 101 -2.43 0.33 2.61
CA GLN A 101 -2.73 -0.29 1.32
C GLN A 101 -1.46 -0.60 0.54
N SER A 102 -0.55 0.36 0.46
CA SER A 102 0.72 0.19 -0.26
C SER A 102 1.58 -0.89 0.36
N ALA A 103 1.64 -0.93 1.69
CA ALA A 103 2.38 -1.96 2.41
C ALA A 103 1.81 -3.35 2.11
N CYS A 104 0.48 -3.47 2.10
CA CYS A 104 -0.17 -4.74 1.79
C CYS A 104 0.10 -5.18 0.35
N LEU A 105 0.08 -4.25 -0.61
CA LEU A 105 0.41 -4.56 -1.99
C LEU A 105 1.84 -5.05 -2.13
N ALA A 106 2.75 -4.49 -1.37
CA ALA A 106 4.17 -4.77 -1.49
C ALA A 106 4.63 -6.01 -0.70
N HIS A 107 3.78 -6.56 0.17
CA HIS A 107 4.25 -7.55 1.14
C HIS A 107 4.80 -8.83 0.50
N ASP A 108 4.32 -9.21 -0.68
CA ASP A 108 4.79 -10.43 -1.35
C ASP A 108 5.89 -10.18 -2.39
N ILE A 109 6.24 -8.92 -2.66
CA ILE A 109 7.20 -8.61 -3.72
C ILE A 109 8.57 -9.21 -3.41
N GLY A 110 9.01 -9.11 -2.17
CA GLY A 110 10.30 -9.66 -1.76
C GLY A 110 10.36 -11.17 -1.96
N LEU A 111 9.27 -11.87 -1.67
CA LEU A 111 9.19 -13.32 -1.86
C LEU A 111 9.19 -13.70 -3.34
N SER A 112 8.70 -12.84 -4.20
CA SER A 112 8.64 -13.11 -5.64
C SER A 112 10.02 -13.06 -6.30
N LEU A 113 11.02 -12.50 -5.62
CA LEU A 113 12.38 -12.44 -6.12
C LEU A 113 13.21 -13.70 -5.80
N ILE A 114 12.67 -14.56 -4.96
CA ILE A 114 13.31 -15.82 -4.58
C ILE A 114 12.85 -16.99 -5.50
#